data_207fae679339e103ab6f9db5232e9ea9
#
_entry.id   207fae679339e103ab6f9db5232e9ea9
#
_cell.length_a   1.000
_cell.length_b   1.000
_cell.length_c   1.000
_cell.angle_alpha   90.00
_cell.angle_beta   90.00
_cell.angle_gamma   90.00
#
_symmetry.space_group_name_H-M   'P 1'
#
loop_
_entity.id
_entity.type
_entity.pdbx_description
1 polymer ?
#
loop_
_entity_poly.entity_id
_entity_poly.type
_entity_poly.pdbx_seq_one_letter_code
_entity_poly.pdbx_strand_id
1 'polypeptide(L)'
;MNVATVPAPSPKPSPAWRRPLGLAESLFWQLDRIICGNFIAYVELDGVVTQEELARGLAALVQAHPLLRARIVEDVSLGRPCFQEVEAVPPELTQVAPEALRSHWMRELDRTFASDSEPLFRAHLATDGARSWVGLTFHHSIGDGRTGAKLLNELVPFLDQGLAPAPSAPPPAQESFYRPEAFGAPDKAHHFATVVADIRARAQTLAPGNLVPGLCERTSLTRENGHHELELSSAQTNALLQTCRRHGATVHGALGAAYLGALHTEFLTPGRSVVMSLASPVDLRASRRSPSSSEDVGLRLSGVVSRIRMSDSSEFWELARTFTRDVREQIDLGNAHLLHELVYTQTPPGLTREHGAAILEGMRRFPWNSVITNVGRLPALEPGRRLTLRHMGFLGAPTPSQALVMSIGTYGGLRIHTVYDRQNLGQPRAESLLGRFEERLRAAIDT
;
A
#
# COMPACT_ATOMS: atom_id res chain seq x y z
N MET A 1 41.27 35.42 38.95
CA MET A 1 39.87 35.05 39.27
C MET A 1 39.30 34.36 38.07
N ASN A 2 39.23 33.03 38.13
CA ASN A 2 38.60 32.25 37.08
C ASN A 2 37.08 32.21 37.33
N VAL A 3 36.33 32.85 36.45
CA VAL A 3 34.85 32.74 36.45
C VAL A 3 34.49 31.40 35.85
N ALA A 4 34.04 30.49 36.68
CA ALA A 4 33.47 29.19 36.21
C ALA A 4 32.15 29.46 35.46
N THR A 5 32.12 29.19 34.16
CA THR A 5 30.89 29.19 33.35
C THR A 5 30.02 28.03 33.81
N VAL A 6 28.85 28.33 34.36
CA VAL A 6 27.80 27.35 34.68
C VAL A 6 27.29 26.81 33.35
N PRO A 7 27.29 25.48 33.12
CA PRO A 7 26.72 24.92 31.90
C PRO A 7 25.22 25.25 31.82
N ALA A 8 24.76 25.65 30.64
CA ALA A 8 23.35 25.89 30.38
C ALA A 8 22.51 24.64 30.70
N PRO A 9 21.34 24.78 31.31
CA PRO A 9 20.48 23.63 31.63
C PRO A 9 20.11 22.89 30.32
N SER A 10 20.29 21.59 30.34
CA SER A 10 19.84 20.71 29.23
C SER A 10 18.38 21.02 28.90
N PRO A 11 17.99 21.13 27.63
CA PRO A 11 16.60 21.38 27.26
C PRO A 11 15.71 20.29 27.87
N LYS A 12 14.68 20.72 28.60
CA LYS A 12 13.66 19.79 29.12
C LYS A 12 13.11 18.98 27.94
N PRO A 13 12.98 17.65 28.08
CA PRO A 13 12.38 16.86 27.02
C PRO A 13 11.00 17.44 26.69
N SER A 14 10.74 17.71 25.41
CA SER A 14 9.42 18.08 24.96
C SER A 14 8.43 17.02 25.44
N PRO A 15 7.22 17.39 25.89
CA PRO A 15 6.24 16.40 26.31
C PRO A 15 5.99 15.43 25.16
N ALA A 16 6.06 14.12 25.43
CA ALA A 16 5.78 13.08 24.47
C ALA A 16 4.38 13.29 23.88
N TRP A 17 4.29 13.35 22.53
CA TRP A 17 2.99 13.52 21.89
C TRP A 17 2.17 12.25 21.98
N ARG A 18 0.87 12.43 22.04
CA ARG A 18 -0.12 11.35 22.03
C ARG A 18 -1.34 11.78 21.23
N ARG A 19 -1.88 10.89 20.41
CA ARG A 19 -3.17 11.12 19.78
C ARG A 19 -3.92 9.81 19.51
N PRO A 20 -5.26 9.84 19.52
CA PRO A 20 -6.05 8.69 19.06
C PRO A 20 -5.73 8.32 17.61
N LEU A 21 -5.82 7.02 17.30
CA LEU A 21 -5.80 6.56 15.92
C LEU A 21 -7.02 7.10 15.16
N GLY A 22 -6.83 7.46 13.89
CA GLY A 22 -7.92 7.65 12.95
C GLY A 22 -8.61 6.33 12.59
N LEU A 23 -9.70 6.39 11.83
CA LEU A 23 -10.45 5.20 11.41
C LEU A 23 -9.61 4.26 10.55
N ALA A 24 -8.91 4.80 9.56
CA ALA A 24 -8.03 4.02 8.70
C ALA A 24 -6.87 3.38 9.49
N GLU A 25 -6.22 4.15 10.34
CA GLU A 25 -5.14 3.68 11.20
C GLU A 25 -5.61 2.57 12.15
N SER A 26 -6.81 2.73 12.74
CA SER A 26 -7.43 1.73 13.61
C SER A 26 -7.80 0.46 12.84
N LEU A 27 -8.29 0.57 11.61
CA LEU A 27 -8.61 -0.58 10.77
C LEU A 27 -7.35 -1.41 10.47
N PHE A 28 -6.26 -0.77 10.04
CA PHE A 28 -5.02 -1.47 9.77
C PHE A 28 -4.39 -2.08 11.04
N TRP A 29 -4.51 -1.41 12.19
CA TRP A 29 -4.06 -1.98 13.45
C TRP A 29 -4.85 -3.24 13.84
N GLN A 30 -6.17 -3.22 13.65
CA GLN A 30 -7.01 -4.38 13.91
C GLN A 30 -6.73 -5.51 12.92
N LEU A 31 -6.56 -5.18 11.62
CA LEU A 31 -6.24 -6.17 10.59
C LEU A 31 -4.89 -6.84 10.86
N ASP A 32 -3.86 -6.10 11.26
CA ASP A 32 -2.54 -6.68 11.56
C ASP A 32 -2.58 -7.71 12.67
N ARG A 33 -3.42 -7.50 13.68
CA ARG A 33 -3.64 -8.46 14.78
C ARG A 33 -4.25 -9.79 14.32
N ILE A 34 -4.86 -9.84 13.15
CA ILE A 34 -5.65 -10.97 12.65
C ILE A 34 -4.99 -11.64 11.46
N ILE A 35 -4.60 -10.85 10.45
CA ILE A 35 -4.20 -11.34 9.13
C ILE A 35 -2.85 -10.80 8.64
N CYS A 36 -2.16 -10.02 9.42
CA CYS A 36 -0.94 -9.29 9.04
C CYS A 36 -1.14 -8.39 7.80
N GLY A 37 -1.25 -7.08 8.01
CA GLY A 37 -1.49 -6.08 6.97
C GLY A 37 -0.24 -5.29 6.57
N ASN A 38 0.96 -5.85 6.72
CA ASN A 38 2.23 -5.17 6.47
C ASN A 38 2.46 -4.89 4.99
N PHE A 39 3.29 -3.90 4.72
CA PHE A 39 3.86 -3.67 3.39
C PHE A 39 5.37 -3.42 3.48
N ILE A 40 6.06 -3.62 2.37
CA ILE A 40 7.49 -3.37 2.25
C ILE A 40 7.70 -2.31 1.18
N ALA A 41 8.56 -1.32 1.48
CA ALA A 41 9.17 -0.44 0.50
C ALA A 41 10.67 -0.71 0.47
N TYR A 42 11.29 -0.73 -0.72
CA TYR A 42 12.70 -1.02 -0.84
C TYR A 42 13.36 -0.22 -1.95
N VAL A 43 14.68 -0.10 -1.86
CA VAL A 43 15.55 0.43 -2.92
C VAL A 43 16.62 -0.59 -3.30
N GLU A 44 16.98 -0.58 -4.58
CA GLU A 44 18.19 -1.21 -5.12
C GLU A 44 19.17 -0.10 -5.48
N LEU A 45 20.38 -0.21 -4.95
CA LEU A 45 21.44 0.79 -5.09
C LEU A 45 22.67 0.17 -5.75
N ASP A 46 23.27 0.85 -6.73
CA ASP A 46 24.66 0.61 -7.06
C ASP A 46 25.51 1.21 -5.93
N GLY A 47 26.46 0.44 -5.43
CA GLY A 47 27.30 0.74 -4.28
C GLY A 47 26.93 -0.07 -3.04
N VAL A 48 27.90 -0.17 -2.14
CA VAL A 48 27.79 -0.98 -0.93
C VAL A 48 27.35 -0.11 0.25
N VAL A 49 26.31 -0.58 0.95
CA VAL A 49 25.84 -0.05 2.22
C VAL A 49 26.21 -1.06 3.31
N THR A 50 26.91 -0.60 4.35
CA THR A 50 27.21 -1.44 5.50
C THR A 50 26.06 -1.44 6.52
N GLN A 51 26.02 -2.46 7.36
CA GLN A 51 25.01 -2.54 8.43
C GLN A 51 25.12 -1.35 9.40
N GLU A 52 26.33 -0.89 9.68
CA GLU A 52 26.58 0.26 10.57
C GLU A 52 26.08 1.58 9.94
N GLU A 53 26.35 1.78 8.64
CA GLU A 53 25.83 2.95 7.92
C GLU A 53 24.30 2.98 7.93
N LEU A 54 23.68 1.82 7.62
CA LEU A 54 22.22 1.72 7.63
C LEU A 54 21.66 1.96 9.04
N ALA A 55 22.26 1.39 10.08
CA ALA A 55 21.82 1.62 11.47
C ALA A 55 21.85 3.11 11.84
N ARG A 56 22.90 3.86 11.42
CA ARG A 56 22.95 5.32 11.62
C ARG A 56 21.87 6.06 10.86
N GLY A 57 21.62 5.68 9.60
CA GLY A 57 20.55 6.26 8.78
C GLY A 57 19.16 6.01 9.36
N LEU A 58 18.90 4.80 9.85
CA LEU A 58 17.65 4.46 10.52
C LEU A 58 17.45 5.26 11.80
N ALA A 59 18.51 5.45 12.60
CA ALA A 59 18.46 6.29 13.79
C ALA A 59 18.12 7.75 13.44
N ALA A 60 18.68 8.28 12.34
CA ALA A 60 18.38 9.64 11.87
C ALA A 60 16.89 9.75 11.42
N LEU A 61 16.34 8.76 10.70
CA LEU A 61 14.92 8.73 10.33
C LEU A 61 14.02 8.70 11.58
N VAL A 62 14.34 7.85 12.57
CA VAL A 62 13.58 7.74 13.83
C VAL A 62 13.53 9.06 14.56
N GLN A 63 14.66 9.80 14.61
CA GLN A 63 14.71 11.13 15.21
C GLN A 63 13.87 12.16 14.44
N ALA A 64 13.87 12.10 13.11
CA ALA A 64 13.20 13.07 12.27
C ALA A 64 11.66 12.87 12.25
N HIS A 65 11.18 11.62 12.32
CA HIS A 65 9.77 11.28 12.08
C HIS A 65 9.09 10.69 13.32
N PRO A 66 8.17 11.42 13.97
CA PRO A 66 7.51 10.99 15.21
C PRO A 66 6.80 9.63 15.12
N LEU A 67 6.17 9.27 14.00
CA LEU A 67 5.51 7.98 13.85
C LEU A 67 6.47 6.78 13.88
N LEU A 68 7.75 6.96 13.51
CA LEU A 68 8.75 5.90 13.58
C LEU A 68 9.20 5.59 15.02
N ARG A 69 8.89 6.47 15.98
CA ARG A 69 9.11 6.26 17.42
C ARG A 69 7.79 6.21 18.20
N ALA A 70 6.68 5.92 17.53
CA ALA A 70 5.39 5.73 18.16
C ALA A 70 5.12 4.25 18.42
N ARG A 71 4.33 3.98 19.45
CA ARG A 71 3.68 2.71 19.73
C ARG A 71 2.17 2.89 19.71
N ILE A 72 1.44 1.80 19.53
CA ILE A 72 -0.02 1.82 19.61
C ILE A 72 -0.42 1.20 20.94
N VAL A 73 -1.03 2.00 21.80
CA VAL A 73 -1.50 1.58 23.12
C VAL A 73 -3.01 1.71 23.21
N GLU A 74 -3.64 0.78 23.91
CA GLU A 74 -5.07 0.87 24.21
C GLU A 74 -5.28 1.89 25.35
N ASP A 75 -6.03 2.98 25.08
CA ASP A 75 -6.35 3.97 26.08
C ASP A 75 -7.72 3.69 26.68
N VAL A 76 -7.70 3.14 27.89
CA VAL A 76 -8.93 2.80 28.63
C VAL A 76 -9.80 4.05 28.87
N SER A 77 -9.19 5.22 29.08
CA SER A 77 -9.92 6.46 29.35
C SER A 77 -10.63 7.01 28.11
N LEU A 78 -10.10 6.75 26.93
CA LEU A 78 -10.67 7.16 25.64
C LEU A 78 -11.48 6.04 24.97
N GLY A 79 -11.39 4.80 25.48
CA GLY A 79 -12.04 3.63 24.89
C GLY A 79 -11.57 3.29 23.47
N ARG A 80 -10.36 3.73 23.08
CA ARG A 80 -9.81 3.53 21.73
C ARG A 80 -8.29 3.54 21.70
N PRO A 81 -7.66 2.89 20.68
CA PRO A 81 -6.21 2.89 20.54
C PRO A 81 -5.66 4.29 20.24
N CYS A 82 -4.46 4.55 20.75
CA CYS A 82 -3.73 5.81 20.57
C CYS A 82 -2.31 5.54 20.11
N PHE A 83 -1.78 6.38 19.23
CA PHE A 83 -0.35 6.53 19.11
C PHE A 83 0.20 7.25 20.34
N GLN A 84 1.27 6.73 20.87
CA GLN A 84 2.02 7.31 21.95
C GLN A 84 3.50 7.36 21.59
N GLU A 85 4.09 8.54 21.62
CA GLU A 85 5.53 8.70 21.45
C GLU A 85 6.28 8.02 22.59
N VAL A 86 7.33 7.29 22.22
CA VAL A 86 8.24 6.65 23.16
C VAL A 86 9.67 7.13 22.90
N GLU A 87 10.59 6.77 23.78
CA GLU A 87 12.00 6.97 23.53
C GLU A 87 12.40 6.33 22.20
N ALA A 88 13.26 7.02 21.45
CA ALA A 88 13.70 6.55 20.14
C ALA A 88 14.52 5.25 20.28
N VAL A 89 13.92 4.16 19.82
CA VAL A 89 14.55 2.83 19.77
C VAL A 89 14.81 2.49 18.31
N PRO A 90 16.02 2.04 17.95
CA PRO A 90 16.30 1.56 16.60
C PRO A 90 15.35 0.42 16.22
N PRO A 91 14.89 0.36 14.96
CA PRO A 91 14.13 -0.79 14.49
C PRO A 91 15.04 -2.03 14.42
N GLU A 92 14.42 -3.20 14.39
CA GLU A 92 15.14 -4.43 14.06
C GLU A 92 15.75 -4.29 12.67
N LEU A 93 17.05 -4.58 12.55
CA LEU A 93 17.81 -4.59 11.31
C LEU A 93 18.33 -6.00 11.03
N THR A 94 17.80 -6.62 9.98
CA THR A 94 18.20 -7.96 9.55
C THR A 94 19.06 -7.88 8.29
N GLN A 95 20.25 -8.47 8.34
CA GLN A 95 21.06 -8.68 7.13
C GLN A 95 20.82 -10.08 6.59
N VAL A 96 20.59 -10.16 5.28
CA VAL A 96 20.33 -11.42 4.57
C VAL A 96 21.21 -11.54 3.33
N ALA A 97 21.47 -12.76 2.89
CA ALA A 97 22.12 -12.99 1.61
C ALA A 97 21.20 -12.56 0.45
N PRO A 98 21.71 -12.01 -0.65
CA PRO A 98 20.90 -11.51 -1.78
C PRO A 98 19.93 -12.55 -2.34
N GLU A 99 20.36 -13.81 -2.45
CA GLU A 99 19.55 -14.94 -2.93
C GLU A 99 18.40 -15.28 -1.97
N ALA A 100 18.53 -14.98 -0.68
CA ALA A 100 17.50 -15.20 0.34
C ALA A 100 16.54 -14.03 0.51
N LEU A 101 16.83 -12.86 -0.10
CA LEU A 101 16.10 -11.62 0.14
C LEU A 101 14.60 -11.74 -0.21
N ARG A 102 14.28 -12.34 -1.35
CA ARG A 102 12.89 -12.55 -1.77
C ARG A 102 12.12 -13.41 -0.79
N SER A 103 12.70 -14.53 -0.37
CA SER A 103 12.07 -15.41 0.63
C SER A 103 11.95 -14.75 1.99
N HIS A 104 12.90 -13.89 2.36
CA HIS A 104 12.84 -13.09 3.58
C HIS A 104 11.67 -12.10 3.52
N TRP A 105 11.50 -11.35 2.43
CA TRP A 105 10.38 -10.43 2.27
C TRP A 105 9.03 -11.13 2.33
N MET A 106 8.91 -12.33 1.74
CA MET A 106 7.66 -13.09 1.83
C MET A 106 7.32 -13.48 3.26
N ARG A 107 8.31 -13.81 4.09
CA ARG A 107 8.09 -14.06 5.54
C ARG A 107 7.76 -12.78 6.31
N GLU A 108 8.42 -11.66 6.00
CA GLU A 108 8.14 -10.37 6.64
C GLU A 108 6.73 -9.85 6.39
N LEU A 109 6.16 -10.14 5.23
CA LEU A 109 4.75 -9.82 4.94
C LEU A 109 3.75 -10.61 5.79
N ASP A 110 4.18 -11.71 6.44
CA ASP A 110 3.35 -12.52 7.35
C ASP A 110 3.72 -12.35 8.83
N ARG A 111 4.72 -11.52 9.12
CA ARG A 111 5.19 -11.28 10.49
C ARG A 111 4.51 -10.04 11.06
N THR A 112 3.54 -10.24 11.97
CA THR A 112 2.84 -9.17 12.69
C THR A 112 3.78 -8.33 13.56
N PHE A 113 3.33 -7.16 13.99
CA PHE A 113 4.03 -6.30 14.94
C PHE A 113 3.44 -6.43 16.35
N ALA A 114 4.30 -6.50 17.37
CA ALA A 114 3.90 -6.26 18.76
C ALA A 114 3.77 -4.74 18.97
N SER A 115 2.67 -4.17 18.48
CA SER A 115 2.50 -2.73 18.25
C SER A 115 2.55 -1.87 19.52
N ASP A 116 2.45 -2.47 20.72
CA ASP A 116 2.56 -1.84 22.03
C ASP A 116 3.99 -1.87 22.61
N SER A 117 4.89 -2.68 22.05
CA SER A 117 6.19 -2.97 22.65
C SER A 117 7.38 -2.86 21.70
N GLU A 118 7.18 -2.93 20.37
CA GLU A 118 8.24 -2.81 19.38
C GLU A 118 8.03 -1.63 18.42
N PRO A 119 9.09 -1.13 17.73
CA PRO A 119 8.95 -0.16 16.64
C PRO A 119 8.00 -0.68 15.55
N LEU A 120 7.19 0.22 14.98
CA LEU A 120 6.20 -0.13 13.96
C LEU A 120 6.79 -0.27 12.55
N PHE A 121 8.11 -0.44 12.46
CA PHE A 121 8.81 -0.78 11.23
C PHE A 121 10.06 -1.60 11.52
N ARG A 122 10.52 -2.36 10.52
CA ARG A 122 11.75 -3.16 10.53
C ARG A 122 12.55 -2.88 9.29
N ALA A 123 13.86 -3.12 9.32
CA ALA A 123 14.76 -2.86 8.21
C ALA A 123 15.50 -4.13 7.76
N HIS A 124 15.81 -4.20 6.48
CA HIS A 124 16.48 -5.32 5.85
C HIS A 124 17.61 -4.82 4.97
N LEU A 125 18.74 -5.50 5.01
CA LEU A 125 19.90 -5.22 4.18
C LEU A 125 20.35 -6.49 3.47
N ALA A 126 20.57 -6.41 2.16
CA ALA A 126 21.34 -7.41 1.41
C ALA A 126 22.40 -6.69 0.58
N THR A 127 23.55 -7.33 0.35
CA THR A 127 24.59 -6.81 -0.53
C THR A 127 25.32 -7.95 -1.22
N ASP A 128 25.64 -7.77 -2.51
CA ASP A 128 26.46 -8.70 -3.30
C ASP A 128 27.90 -8.21 -3.48
N GLY A 129 28.30 -7.16 -2.76
CA GLY A 129 29.62 -6.54 -2.85
C GLY A 129 29.74 -5.44 -3.90
N ALA A 130 28.77 -5.29 -4.79
CA ALA A 130 28.68 -4.20 -5.76
C ALA A 130 27.39 -3.41 -5.63
N ARG A 131 26.30 -4.08 -5.21
CA ARG A 131 24.97 -3.52 -5.05
C ARG A 131 24.44 -3.77 -3.65
N SER A 132 23.52 -2.94 -3.24
CA SER A 132 22.80 -3.11 -1.98
C SER A 132 21.30 -3.00 -2.19
N TRP A 133 20.56 -3.81 -1.45
CA TRP A 133 19.10 -3.74 -1.33
C TRP A 133 18.76 -3.35 0.10
N VAL A 134 18.10 -2.23 0.25
CA VAL A 134 17.62 -1.73 1.55
C VAL A 134 16.11 -1.77 1.53
N GLY A 135 15.51 -2.58 2.40
CA GLY A 135 14.07 -2.73 2.56
C GLY A 135 13.59 -2.24 3.92
N LEU A 136 12.41 -1.66 3.95
CA LEU A 136 11.70 -1.24 5.16
C LEU A 136 10.32 -1.90 5.17
N THR A 137 10.04 -2.73 6.17
CA THR A 137 8.71 -3.28 6.41
C THR A 137 7.99 -2.40 7.43
N PHE A 138 6.75 -2.03 7.11
CA PHE A 138 5.95 -1.14 7.95
C PHE A 138 4.66 -1.80 8.42
N HIS A 139 4.29 -1.52 9.66
CA HIS A 139 2.92 -1.64 10.10
C HIS A 139 2.06 -0.59 9.37
N HIS A 140 0.98 -1.01 8.72
CA HIS A 140 0.26 -0.12 7.79
C HIS A 140 -0.44 1.06 8.47
N SER A 141 -0.62 1.06 9.81
CA SER A 141 -1.16 2.22 10.55
C SER A 141 -0.24 3.45 10.52
N ILE A 142 1.09 3.28 10.31
CA ILE A 142 2.02 4.41 10.31
C ILE A 142 2.38 4.92 8.92
N GLY A 143 1.86 4.29 7.86
CA GLY A 143 2.21 4.72 6.52
C GLY A 143 1.62 3.88 5.40
N ASP A 144 1.98 4.28 4.21
CA ASP A 144 1.62 3.68 2.92
C ASP A 144 2.82 3.71 1.96
N GLY A 145 2.62 3.27 0.72
CA GLY A 145 3.71 3.23 -0.27
C GLY A 145 4.38 4.59 -0.50
N ARG A 146 3.64 5.71 -0.44
CA ARG A 146 4.23 7.05 -0.55
C ARG A 146 5.06 7.42 0.66
N THR A 147 4.62 7.05 1.86
CA THR A 147 5.41 7.17 3.09
C THR A 147 6.71 6.39 2.97
N GLY A 148 6.64 5.13 2.51
CA GLY A 148 7.84 4.31 2.28
C GLY A 148 8.80 4.95 1.29
N ALA A 149 8.29 5.46 0.16
CA ALA A 149 9.09 6.17 -0.84
C ALA A 149 9.78 7.41 -0.26
N LYS A 150 9.05 8.24 0.52
CA LYS A 150 9.61 9.43 1.15
C LYS A 150 10.75 9.08 2.11
N LEU A 151 10.53 8.13 2.99
CA LEU A 151 11.56 7.71 3.95
C LEU A 151 12.81 7.15 3.26
N LEU A 152 12.65 6.37 2.19
CA LEU A 152 13.78 5.88 1.40
C LEU A 152 14.49 7.01 0.64
N ASN A 153 13.74 8.01 0.14
CA ASN A 153 14.31 9.20 -0.51
C ASN A 153 15.08 10.11 0.46
N GLU A 154 14.82 10.03 1.75
CA GLU A 154 15.61 10.71 2.79
C GLU A 154 16.79 9.85 3.26
N LEU A 155 16.58 8.53 3.33
CA LEU A 155 17.60 7.59 3.78
C LEU A 155 18.78 7.51 2.80
N VAL A 156 18.52 7.42 1.49
CA VAL A 156 19.60 7.26 0.49
C VAL A 156 20.57 8.44 0.49
N PRO A 157 20.15 9.72 0.46
CA PRO A 157 21.06 10.86 0.60
C PRO A 157 21.82 10.90 1.94
N PHE A 158 21.20 10.43 3.03
CA PHE A 158 21.90 10.28 4.29
C PHE A 158 23.04 9.25 4.19
N LEU A 159 22.76 8.07 3.63
CA LEU A 159 23.74 7.00 3.45
C LEU A 159 24.88 7.41 2.52
N ASP A 160 24.59 8.21 1.49
CA ASP A 160 25.56 8.62 0.48
C ASP A 160 26.41 9.82 0.89
N GLN A 161 25.81 10.83 1.56
CA GLN A 161 26.40 12.15 1.79
C GLN A 161 26.26 12.65 3.23
N GLY A 162 25.59 11.91 4.12
CA GLY A 162 25.32 12.34 5.48
C GLY A 162 24.24 13.44 5.58
N LEU A 163 23.42 13.63 4.56
CA LEU A 163 22.34 14.62 4.57
C LEU A 163 21.23 14.19 5.52
N ALA A 164 21.07 14.91 6.62
CA ALA A 164 20.09 14.57 7.64
C ALA A 164 18.64 14.70 7.11
N PRO A 165 17.74 13.75 7.47
CA PRO A 165 16.31 13.87 7.18
C PRO A 165 15.72 15.14 7.81
N ALA A 166 14.74 15.75 7.14
CA ALA A 166 14.06 16.92 7.66
C ALA A 166 13.08 16.53 8.79
N PRO A 167 13.18 17.16 9.99
CA PRO A 167 12.25 16.90 11.07
C PRO A 167 10.79 17.18 10.66
N SER A 168 9.88 16.31 11.05
CA SER A 168 8.44 16.47 10.83
C SER A 168 7.67 16.57 12.14
N ALA A 169 6.51 17.22 12.10
CA ALA A 169 5.57 17.20 13.21
C ALA A 169 4.77 15.88 13.24
N PRO A 170 4.20 15.48 14.39
CA PRO A 170 3.26 14.38 14.44
C PRO A 170 2.10 14.62 13.48
N PRO A 171 1.86 13.74 12.50
CA PRO A 171 0.83 13.98 11.50
C PRO A 171 -0.57 13.78 12.11
N PRO A 172 -1.57 14.58 11.73
CA PRO A 172 -2.96 14.30 12.08
C PRO A 172 -3.47 13.05 11.35
N ALA A 173 -4.55 12.47 11.82
CA ALA A 173 -5.22 11.37 11.10
C ALA A 173 -5.75 11.85 9.73
N GLN A 174 -5.79 10.96 8.74
CA GLN A 174 -6.23 11.36 7.38
C GLN A 174 -7.65 11.89 7.31
N GLU A 175 -8.53 11.45 8.20
CA GLU A 175 -9.93 11.91 8.28
C GLU A 175 -10.06 13.40 8.66
N SER A 176 -9.04 13.98 9.29
CA SER A 176 -9.01 15.41 9.64
C SER A 176 -8.92 16.33 8.42
N PHE A 177 -8.51 15.83 7.28
CA PHE A 177 -8.45 16.57 6.01
C PHE A 177 -9.74 16.52 5.20
N TYR A 178 -10.64 15.61 5.55
CA TYR A 178 -11.91 15.47 4.84
C TYR A 178 -12.81 16.69 5.03
N ARG A 179 -13.41 17.14 3.93
CA ARG A 179 -14.32 18.30 3.87
C ARG A 179 -15.53 17.93 2.99
N PRO A 180 -16.72 17.73 3.55
CA PRO A 180 -17.90 17.35 2.77
C PRO A 180 -18.29 18.40 1.72
N GLU A 181 -18.06 19.70 2.00
CA GLU A 181 -18.34 20.80 1.08
C GLU A 181 -17.54 20.69 -0.23
N ALA A 182 -16.35 20.09 -0.18
CA ALA A 182 -15.53 19.85 -1.36
C ALA A 182 -16.19 18.87 -2.35
N PHE A 183 -17.15 18.10 -1.89
CA PHE A 183 -17.95 17.16 -2.68
C PHE A 183 -19.39 17.67 -2.92
N GLY A 184 -19.66 18.94 -2.61
CA GLY A 184 -20.98 19.54 -2.79
C GLY A 184 -22.02 19.09 -1.75
N ALA A 185 -21.58 18.50 -0.65
CA ALA A 185 -22.46 18.04 0.41
C ALA A 185 -22.52 19.07 1.56
N PRO A 186 -23.71 19.33 2.15
CA PRO A 186 -23.86 20.28 3.24
C PRO A 186 -23.19 19.82 4.53
N ASP A 187 -23.10 18.51 4.73
CA ASP A 187 -22.47 17.87 5.88
C ASP A 187 -22.00 16.45 5.56
N LYS A 188 -21.29 15.84 6.51
CA LYS A 188 -20.74 14.49 6.38
C LYS A 188 -21.83 13.42 6.27
N ALA A 189 -22.94 13.54 6.99
CA ALA A 189 -24.01 12.55 6.98
C ALA A 189 -24.70 12.47 5.61
N HIS A 190 -24.94 13.63 5.00
CA HIS A 190 -25.50 13.72 3.65
C HIS A 190 -24.54 13.10 2.62
N HIS A 191 -23.23 13.44 2.69
CA HIS A 191 -22.26 12.87 1.77
C HIS A 191 -22.12 11.35 1.96
N PHE A 192 -22.09 10.87 3.20
CA PHE A 192 -22.05 9.43 3.50
C PHE A 192 -23.27 8.69 2.91
N ALA A 193 -24.47 9.25 3.06
CA ALA A 193 -25.67 8.67 2.47
C ALA A 193 -25.59 8.60 0.93
N THR A 194 -25.04 9.64 0.28
CA THR A 194 -24.80 9.68 -1.17
C THR A 194 -23.84 8.59 -1.62
N VAL A 195 -22.71 8.45 -0.92
CA VAL A 195 -21.70 7.41 -1.21
C VAL A 195 -22.28 6.01 -0.99
N VAL A 196 -23.03 5.78 0.08
CA VAL A 196 -23.69 4.49 0.33
C VAL A 196 -24.70 4.16 -0.77
N ALA A 197 -25.47 5.16 -1.24
CA ALA A 197 -26.41 4.97 -2.35
C ALA A 197 -25.69 4.58 -3.65
N ASP A 198 -24.58 5.26 -3.99
CA ASP A 198 -23.74 4.92 -5.15
C ASP A 198 -23.17 3.50 -5.06
N ILE A 199 -22.59 3.13 -3.92
CA ILE A 199 -22.03 1.78 -3.68
C ILE A 199 -23.12 0.72 -3.82
N ARG A 200 -24.33 0.96 -3.30
CA ARG A 200 -25.47 0.05 -3.45
C ARG A 200 -25.93 -0.06 -4.90
N ALA A 201 -26.03 1.05 -5.63
CA ALA A 201 -26.41 1.06 -7.03
C ALA A 201 -25.40 0.25 -7.86
N ARG A 202 -24.10 0.43 -7.64
CA ARG A 202 -23.03 -0.35 -8.27
C ARG A 202 -23.11 -1.84 -7.88
N ALA A 203 -23.46 -2.15 -6.63
CA ALA A 203 -23.63 -3.54 -6.17
C ALA A 203 -24.84 -4.25 -6.80
N GLN A 204 -25.91 -3.52 -7.12
CA GLN A 204 -27.10 -4.08 -7.78
C GLN A 204 -26.80 -4.61 -9.21
N THR A 205 -25.70 -4.16 -9.83
CA THR A 205 -25.24 -4.73 -11.09
C THR A 205 -24.67 -6.14 -10.95
N LEU A 206 -24.44 -6.57 -9.69
CA LEU A 206 -23.97 -7.91 -9.33
C LEU A 206 -25.17 -8.82 -9.08
N ALA A 207 -25.59 -9.59 -10.06
CA ALA A 207 -26.50 -10.71 -9.77
C ALA A 207 -25.73 -11.78 -8.95
N PRO A 208 -26.39 -12.46 -8.00
CA PRO A 208 -25.81 -13.61 -7.31
C PRO A 208 -25.29 -14.64 -8.34
N GLY A 209 -24.04 -15.07 -8.20
CA GLY A 209 -23.42 -16.03 -9.15
C GLY A 209 -22.55 -15.41 -10.25
N ASN A 210 -22.44 -14.08 -10.32
CA ASN A 210 -21.55 -13.40 -11.28
C ASN A 210 -20.13 -13.16 -10.75
N LEU A 211 -19.81 -13.57 -9.53
CA LEU A 211 -18.43 -13.53 -9.00
C LEU A 211 -17.65 -14.73 -9.52
N VAL A 212 -16.34 -14.55 -9.73
CA VAL A 212 -15.45 -15.64 -10.12
C VAL A 212 -15.34 -16.64 -8.96
N PRO A 213 -15.91 -17.85 -9.09
CA PRO A 213 -15.82 -18.86 -8.05
C PRO A 213 -14.36 -19.28 -7.81
N GLY A 214 -14.01 -19.64 -6.59
CA GLY A 214 -12.73 -20.25 -6.27
C GLY A 214 -11.55 -19.29 -6.09
N LEU A 215 -11.73 -17.97 -6.28
CA LEU A 215 -10.65 -17.01 -6.06
C LEU A 215 -10.50 -16.51 -4.62
N CYS A 216 -11.53 -16.70 -3.80
CA CYS A 216 -11.58 -16.16 -2.43
C CYS A 216 -12.30 -17.11 -1.47
N GLU A 217 -12.14 -18.42 -1.64
CA GLU A 217 -12.82 -19.46 -0.83
C GLU A 217 -12.03 -19.86 0.41
N ARG A 218 -10.92 -19.19 0.68
CA ARG A 218 -10.06 -19.53 1.80
C ARG A 218 -10.76 -19.36 3.15
N THR A 219 -10.67 -20.39 3.99
CA THR A 219 -11.19 -20.42 5.35
C THR A 219 -10.12 -20.11 6.41
N SER A 220 -8.83 -20.23 6.05
CA SER A 220 -7.70 -20.01 6.94
C SER A 220 -7.29 -18.54 7.00
N LEU A 221 -6.86 -18.08 8.18
CA LEU A 221 -6.23 -16.76 8.38
C LEU A 221 -4.74 -16.76 8.05
N THR A 222 -4.11 -17.95 7.99
CA THR A 222 -2.73 -18.08 7.56
C THR A 222 -2.65 -18.08 6.04
N ARG A 223 -1.59 -17.55 5.48
CA ARG A 223 -1.32 -17.57 4.05
C ARG A 223 0.09 -18.06 3.77
N GLU A 224 0.32 -18.49 2.55
CA GLU A 224 1.63 -18.84 2.04
C GLU A 224 1.94 -17.96 0.83
N ASN A 225 2.76 -16.93 1.03
CA ASN A 225 3.05 -15.95 0.00
C ASN A 225 3.87 -16.55 -1.15
N GLY A 226 3.33 -16.48 -2.36
CA GLY A 226 4.05 -16.58 -3.63
C GLY A 226 4.36 -15.20 -4.18
N HIS A 227 5.39 -15.09 -5.00
CA HIS A 227 5.82 -13.82 -5.58
C HIS A 227 6.15 -13.97 -7.07
N HIS A 228 5.70 -12.99 -7.85
CA HIS A 228 6.04 -12.82 -9.25
C HIS A 228 6.45 -11.36 -9.51
N GLU A 229 7.40 -11.15 -10.41
CA GLU A 229 7.90 -9.82 -10.76
C GLU A 229 7.86 -9.63 -12.27
N LEU A 230 7.30 -8.52 -12.71
CA LEU A 230 7.32 -8.06 -14.09
C LEU A 230 7.98 -6.69 -14.17
N GLU A 231 8.94 -6.54 -15.06
CA GLU A 231 9.61 -5.27 -15.35
C GLU A 231 9.35 -4.85 -16.81
N LEU A 232 8.98 -3.60 -16.98
CA LEU A 232 8.99 -2.90 -18.27
C LEU A 232 10.13 -1.89 -18.26
N SER A 233 10.97 -1.94 -19.28
CA SER A 233 12.05 -0.96 -19.47
C SER A 233 11.48 0.45 -19.58
N SER A 234 12.33 1.47 -19.45
CA SER A 234 11.93 2.88 -19.65
C SER A 234 11.29 3.11 -21.03
N ALA A 235 11.80 2.44 -22.08
CA ALA A 235 11.24 2.53 -23.42
C ALA A 235 9.84 1.92 -23.48
N GLN A 236 9.65 0.72 -22.96
CA GLN A 236 8.34 0.03 -22.90
C GLN A 236 7.34 0.79 -22.02
N THR A 237 7.80 1.35 -20.90
CA THR A 237 6.96 2.17 -20.01
C THR A 237 6.48 3.43 -20.72
N ASN A 238 7.36 4.11 -21.46
CA ASN A 238 7.00 5.28 -22.24
C ASN A 238 6.03 4.95 -23.39
N ALA A 239 6.26 3.83 -24.08
CA ALA A 239 5.34 3.33 -25.10
C ALA A 239 3.96 3.04 -24.53
N LEU A 240 3.86 2.33 -23.38
CA LEU A 240 2.61 2.10 -22.68
C LEU A 240 1.90 3.41 -22.32
N LEU A 241 2.63 4.38 -21.77
CA LEU A 241 2.08 5.71 -21.44
C LEU A 241 1.50 6.43 -22.66
N GLN A 242 2.21 6.41 -23.78
CA GLN A 242 1.76 7.03 -25.03
C GLN A 242 0.52 6.33 -25.58
N THR A 243 0.51 5.00 -25.59
CA THR A 243 -0.61 4.22 -26.09
C THR A 243 -1.84 4.42 -25.20
N CYS A 244 -1.69 4.41 -23.87
CA CYS A 244 -2.79 4.75 -22.97
C CYS A 244 -3.41 6.11 -23.28
N ARG A 245 -2.57 7.15 -23.55
CA ARG A 245 -3.06 8.48 -23.91
C ARG A 245 -3.83 8.49 -25.23
N ARG A 246 -3.32 7.80 -26.28
CA ARG A 246 -4.00 7.67 -27.59
C ARG A 246 -5.39 7.04 -27.44
N HIS A 247 -5.52 6.06 -26.53
CA HIS A 247 -6.77 5.34 -26.30
C HIS A 247 -7.64 5.96 -25.19
N GLY A 248 -7.30 7.12 -24.62
CA GLY A 248 -8.09 7.79 -23.58
C GLY A 248 -8.14 7.03 -22.25
N ALA A 249 -7.15 6.16 -21.97
CA ALA A 249 -7.03 5.38 -20.77
C ALA A 249 -5.85 5.85 -19.89
N THR A 250 -5.78 5.37 -18.66
CA THR A 250 -4.62 5.52 -17.78
C THR A 250 -3.79 4.22 -17.78
N VAL A 251 -2.52 4.29 -17.35
CA VAL A 251 -1.71 3.09 -17.10
C VAL A 251 -2.42 2.16 -16.12
N HIS A 252 -3.02 2.71 -15.06
CA HIS A 252 -3.82 1.93 -14.12
C HIS A 252 -5.01 1.24 -14.80
N GLY A 253 -5.68 1.93 -15.73
CA GLY A 253 -6.74 1.36 -16.56
C GLY A 253 -6.26 0.22 -17.45
N ALA A 254 -5.10 0.37 -18.09
CA ALA A 254 -4.50 -0.68 -18.92
C ALA A 254 -4.08 -1.91 -18.08
N LEU A 255 -3.49 -1.70 -16.91
CA LEU A 255 -3.16 -2.77 -15.97
C LEU A 255 -4.42 -3.53 -15.51
N GLY A 256 -5.48 -2.79 -15.17
CA GLY A 256 -6.78 -3.38 -14.83
C GLY A 256 -7.37 -4.20 -15.97
N ALA A 257 -7.35 -3.69 -17.20
CA ALA A 257 -7.84 -4.41 -18.38
C ALA A 257 -7.03 -5.68 -18.69
N ALA A 258 -5.69 -5.60 -18.59
CA ALA A 258 -4.82 -6.76 -18.76
C ALA A 258 -5.14 -7.86 -17.74
N TYR A 259 -5.27 -7.45 -16.46
CA TYR A 259 -5.54 -8.38 -15.37
C TYR A 259 -6.95 -9.00 -15.47
N LEU A 260 -7.98 -8.19 -15.66
CA LEU A 260 -9.37 -8.66 -15.80
C LEU A 260 -9.52 -9.60 -17.01
N GLY A 261 -8.86 -9.28 -18.13
CA GLY A 261 -8.86 -10.14 -19.30
C GLY A 261 -8.11 -11.47 -19.08
N ALA A 262 -6.99 -11.45 -18.35
CA ALA A 262 -6.27 -12.67 -17.96
C ALA A 262 -7.11 -13.53 -17.01
N LEU A 263 -7.74 -12.91 -16.03
CA LEU A 263 -8.61 -13.56 -15.05
C LEU A 263 -9.83 -14.20 -15.74
N HIS A 264 -10.45 -13.48 -16.71
CA HIS A 264 -11.55 -14.00 -17.50
C HIS A 264 -11.14 -15.26 -18.27
N THR A 265 -9.99 -15.24 -18.92
CA THR A 265 -9.49 -16.38 -19.71
C THR A 265 -9.12 -17.59 -18.84
N GLU A 266 -8.56 -17.34 -17.64
CA GLU A 266 -8.09 -18.42 -16.76
C GLU A 266 -9.22 -19.13 -16.00
N PHE A 267 -10.28 -18.40 -15.63
CA PHE A 267 -11.28 -18.91 -14.67
C PHE A 267 -12.68 -19.12 -15.26
N LEU A 268 -12.93 -18.69 -16.50
CA LEU A 268 -14.29 -18.71 -17.01
C LEU A 268 -14.47 -19.64 -18.19
N THR A 269 -15.65 -20.24 -18.22
CA THR A 269 -16.11 -21.02 -19.36
C THR A 269 -16.47 -20.07 -20.51
N PRO A 270 -16.02 -20.32 -21.75
CA PRO A 270 -16.40 -19.54 -22.91
C PRO A 270 -17.89 -19.31 -23.02
N GLY A 271 -18.31 -18.14 -23.49
CA GLY A 271 -19.70 -17.74 -23.65
C GLY A 271 -20.40 -17.20 -22.41
N ARG A 272 -19.70 -17.16 -21.25
CA ARG A 272 -20.25 -16.55 -20.00
C ARG A 272 -19.86 -15.10 -19.85
N SER A 273 -20.85 -14.27 -19.54
CA SER A 273 -20.61 -12.91 -19.03
C SER A 273 -20.61 -12.94 -17.51
N VAL A 274 -19.62 -12.27 -16.90
CA VAL A 274 -19.46 -12.17 -15.44
C VAL A 274 -19.12 -10.75 -15.04
N VAL A 275 -19.39 -10.43 -13.79
CA VAL A 275 -18.93 -9.19 -13.17
C VAL A 275 -17.73 -9.50 -12.27
N MET A 276 -16.63 -8.81 -12.53
CA MET A 276 -15.40 -8.92 -11.75
C MET A 276 -15.17 -7.68 -10.93
N SER A 277 -14.67 -7.83 -9.72
CA SER A 277 -14.34 -6.73 -8.83
C SER A 277 -12.83 -6.57 -8.66
N LEU A 278 -12.36 -5.33 -8.73
CA LEU A 278 -10.96 -4.96 -8.60
C LEU A 278 -10.82 -3.74 -7.69
N ALA A 279 -10.05 -3.87 -6.63
CA ALA A 279 -9.79 -2.76 -5.74
C ALA A 279 -8.60 -1.92 -6.22
N SER A 280 -8.78 -0.62 -6.18
CA SER A 280 -7.77 0.39 -6.53
C SER A 280 -7.50 1.27 -5.31
N PRO A 281 -6.36 1.09 -4.64
CA PRO A 281 -5.91 2.02 -3.63
C PRO A 281 -5.74 3.44 -4.18
N VAL A 282 -6.14 4.44 -3.39
CA VAL A 282 -6.17 5.86 -3.75
C VAL A 282 -5.33 6.64 -2.76
N ASP A 283 -4.33 7.36 -3.26
CA ASP A 283 -3.55 8.31 -2.46
C ASP A 283 -4.37 9.58 -2.22
N LEU A 284 -4.77 9.80 -0.98
CA LEU A 284 -5.59 10.97 -0.61
C LEU A 284 -4.79 12.29 -0.59
N ARG A 285 -3.43 12.24 -0.62
CA ARG A 285 -2.59 13.44 -0.76
C ARG A 285 -2.84 14.13 -2.10
N ALA A 286 -3.10 13.34 -3.15
CA ALA A 286 -3.37 13.82 -4.49
C ALA A 286 -4.82 14.30 -4.71
N SER A 287 -5.68 14.22 -3.70
CA SER A 287 -7.06 14.65 -3.81
C SER A 287 -7.15 16.15 -4.08
N ARG A 288 -7.68 16.53 -5.24
CA ARG A 288 -7.90 17.94 -5.60
C ARG A 288 -9.01 18.59 -4.76
N ARG A 289 -9.95 17.81 -4.24
CA ARG A 289 -11.11 18.29 -3.50
C ARG A 289 -10.88 18.35 -2.00
N SER A 290 -9.99 17.50 -1.50
CA SER A 290 -9.67 17.45 -0.07
C SER A 290 -8.18 17.10 0.09
N PRO A 291 -7.27 18.05 -0.26
CA PRO A 291 -5.84 17.79 -0.23
C PRO A 291 -5.37 17.64 1.21
N SER A 292 -4.64 16.58 1.46
CA SER A 292 -3.80 16.45 2.66
C SER A 292 -2.39 16.95 2.34
N SER A 293 -1.59 17.28 3.36
CA SER A 293 -0.19 17.62 3.15
C SER A 293 0.54 16.49 2.43
N SER A 294 1.20 16.81 1.31
CA SER A 294 1.95 15.83 0.51
C SER A 294 3.25 15.39 1.16
N GLU A 295 3.72 16.12 2.16
CA GLU A 295 5.06 15.96 2.75
C GLU A 295 5.04 15.13 4.03
N ASP A 296 3.89 14.81 4.60
CA ASP A 296 3.82 14.12 5.88
C ASP A 296 4.10 12.62 5.74
N VAL A 297 4.94 12.12 6.64
CA VAL A 297 5.04 10.68 6.92
C VAL A 297 3.78 10.27 7.67
N GLY A 298 3.00 9.34 7.12
CA GLY A 298 1.76 8.88 7.71
C GLY A 298 0.83 8.21 6.72
N LEU A 299 -0.21 7.58 7.21
CA LEU A 299 -1.22 6.93 6.38
C LEU A 299 -2.11 7.98 5.70
N ARG A 300 -2.14 7.97 4.36
CA ARG A 300 -3.00 8.81 3.51
C ARG A 300 -3.60 7.98 2.38
N LEU A 301 -3.92 6.74 2.69
CA LEU A 301 -4.40 5.75 1.74
C LEU A 301 -5.85 5.39 2.02
N SER A 302 -6.61 5.27 0.96
CA SER A 302 -7.91 4.65 0.95
C SER A 302 -8.08 3.83 -0.33
N GLY A 303 -9.31 3.63 -0.82
CA GLY A 303 -9.52 2.87 -2.04
C GLY A 303 -10.91 3.04 -2.62
N VAL A 304 -11.06 2.54 -3.84
CA VAL A 304 -12.33 2.34 -4.52
C VAL A 304 -12.39 0.93 -5.08
N VAL A 305 -13.59 0.40 -5.28
CA VAL A 305 -13.79 -0.93 -5.83
C VAL A 305 -14.59 -0.82 -7.12
N SER A 306 -13.93 -1.11 -8.22
CA SER A 306 -14.57 -1.18 -9.54
C SER A 306 -15.20 -2.55 -9.76
N ARG A 307 -16.38 -2.55 -10.36
CA ARG A 307 -17.12 -3.75 -10.78
C ARG A 307 -17.33 -3.69 -12.29
N ILE A 308 -16.65 -4.57 -12.99
CA ILE A 308 -16.57 -4.53 -14.44
C ILE A 308 -17.20 -5.80 -15.01
N ARG A 309 -18.14 -5.64 -15.95
CA ARG A 309 -18.71 -6.76 -16.71
C ARG A 309 -17.72 -7.21 -17.77
N MET A 310 -17.42 -8.49 -17.78
CA MET A 310 -16.52 -9.15 -18.72
C MET A 310 -17.27 -10.19 -19.54
N SER A 311 -16.88 -10.32 -20.80
CA SER A 311 -17.33 -11.35 -21.74
C SER A 311 -16.21 -11.65 -22.74
N ASP A 312 -16.38 -12.70 -23.56
CA ASP A 312 -15.41 -13.08 -24.59
C ASP A 312 -15.20 -11.98 -25.64
N SER A 313 -16.19 -11.10 -25.82
CA SER A 313 -16.11 -9.94 -26.74
C SER A 313 -15.56 -8.68 -26.14
N SER A 314 -15.05 -8.72 -24.89
CA SER A 314 -14.53 -7.52 -24.22
C SER A 314 -13.19 -7.10 -24.81
N GLU A 315 -13.17 -5.95 -25.48
CA GLU A 315 -11.98 -5.38 -26.09
C GLU A 315 -11.08 -4.70 -25.05
N PHE A 316 -9.75 -4.88 -25.17
CA PHE A 316 -8.77 -4.42 -24.20
C PHE A 316 -8.89 -2.91 -23.88
N TRP A 317 -8.88 -2.06 -24.91
CA TRP A 317 -8.90 -0.61 -24.71
C TRP A 317 -10.27 -0.07 -24.27
N GLU A 318 -11.35 -0.77 -24.62
CA GLU A 318 -12.66 -0.46 -24.07
C GLU A 318 -12.73 -0.75 -22.58
N LEU A 319 -12.20 -1.89 -22.15
CA LEU A 319 -12.07 -2.22 -20.73
C LEU A 319 -11.19 -1.21 -20.00
N ALA A 320 -10.05 -0.85 -20.58
CA ALA A 320 -9.12 0.11 -19.97
C ALA A 320 -9.78 1.49 -19.77
N ARG A 321 -10.56 1.95 -20.77
CA ARG A 321 -11.35 3.20 -20.64
C ARG A 321 -12.44 3.08 -19.60
N THR A 322 -13.18 1.97 -19.60
CA THR A 322 -14.27 1.72 -18.65
C THR A 322 -13.77 1.70 -17.23
N PHE A 323 -12.67 0.99 -16.97
CA PHE A 323 -12.05 0.94 -15.64
C PHE A 323 -11.48 2.30 -15.24
N THR A 324 -10.82 3.03 -16.16
CA THR A 324 -10.32 4.39 -15.91
C THR A 324 -11.44 5.34 -15.51
N ARG A 325 -12.57 5.30 -16.20
CA ARG A 325 -13.74 6.15 -15.95
C ARG A 325 -14.37 5.81 -14.62
N ASP A 326 -14.60 4.53 -14.34
CA ASP A 326 -15.22 4.08 -13.08
C ASP A 326 -14.41 4.48 -11.85
N VAL A 327 -13.09 4.30 -11.89
CA VAL A 327 -12.20 4.73 -10.80
C VAL A 327 -12.26 6.25 -10.58
N ARG A 328 -12.25 7.04 -11.68
CA ARG A 328 -12.34 8.51 -11.58
C ARG A 328 -13.67 8.97 -11.01
N GLU A 329 -14.79 8.42 -11.49
CA GLU A 329 -16.12 8.76 -10.99
C GLU A 329 -16.25 8.50 -9.49
N GLN A 330 -15.75 7.37 -9.00
CA GLN A 330 -15.76 7.04 -7.59
C GLN A 330 -14.88 7.97 -6.75
N ILE A 331 -13.70 8.35 -7.26
CA ILE A 331 -12.82 9.33 -6.60
C ILE A 331 -13.51 10.70 -6.56
N ASP A 332 -14.08 11.14 -7.67
CA ASP A 332 -14.77 12.44 -7.78
C ASP A 332 -16.01 12.53 -6.89
N LEU A 333 -16.72 11.42 -6.70
CA LEU A 333 -17.86 11.33 -5.78
C LEU A 333 -17.42 11.30 -4.30
N GLY A 334 -16.15 11.03 -4.01
CA GLY A 334 -15.60 10.96 -2.66
C GLY A 334 -15.70 9.59 -1.98
N ASN A 335 -16.00 8.53 -2.73
CA ASN A 335 -16.07 7.16 -2.20
C ASN A 335 -14.80 6.78 -1.43
N ALA A 336 -13.63 7.15 -1.96
CA ALA A 336 -12.35 6.89 -1.32
C ALA A 336 -12.24 7.55 0.08
N HIS A 337 -12.79 8.73 0.28
CA HIS A 337 -12.70 9.43 1.57
C HIS A 337 -13.56 8.79 2.67
N LEU A 338 -14.59 8.04 2.31
CA LEU A 338 -15.55 7.45 3.25
C LEU A 338 -15.47 5.92 3.33
N LEU A 339 -14.60 5.29 2.53
CA LEU A 339 -14.48 3.83 2.50
C LEU A 339 -14.16 3.24 3.89
N HIS A 340 -13.19 3.80 4.61
CA HIS A 340 -12.81 3.29 5.92
C HIS A 340 -13.94 3.45 6.95
N GLU A 341 -14.69 4.54 6.88
CA GLU A 341 -15.86 4.71 7.73
C GLU A 341 -16.93 3.68 7.41
N LEU A 342 -17.19 3.44 6.12
CA LEU A 342 -18.14 2.41 5.69
C LEU A 342 -17.72 1.01 6.20
N VAL A 343 -16.44 0.65 6.05
CA VAL A 343 -15.91 -0.62 6.54
C VAL A 343 -16.01 -0.69 8.05
N TYR A 344 -15.64 0.39 8.75
CA TYR A 344 -15.61 0.42 10.22
C TYR A 344 -17.02 0.31 10.83
N THR A 345 -18.04 0.93 10.24
CA THR A 345 -19.44 0.81 10.71
C THR A 345 -20.00 -0.59 10.54
N GLN A 346 -19.40 -1.42 9.68
CA GLN A 346 -19.80 -2.81 9.44
C GLN A 346 -18.97 -3.82 10.25
N THR A 347 -17.98 -3.35 10.99
CA THR A 347 -17.03 -4.17 11.72
C THR A 347 -17.37 -4.09 13.20
N PRO A 348 -17.52 -5.20 13.93
CA PRO A 348 -17.80 -5.17 15.37
C PRO A 348 -16.74 -4.35 16.13
N PRO A 349 -17.12 -3.54 17.12
CA PRO A 349 -16.16 -2.87 17.96
C PRO A 349 -15.30 -3.87 18.74
N GLY A 350 -14.00 -3.58 18.88
CA GLY A 350 -13.10 -4.41 19.68
C GLY A 350 -12.64 -5.70 18.98
N LEU A 351 -12.43 -5.69 17.67
CA LEU A 351 -11.95 -6.85 16.93
C LEU A 351 -10.68 -7.45 17.52
N THR A 352 -10.81 -8.68 17.97
CA THR A 352 -9.70 -9.54 18.41
C THR A 352 -9.54 -10.70 17.44
N ARG A 353 -8.45 -11.47 17.60
CA ARG A 353 -8.23 -12.70 16.82
C ARG A 353 -9.40 -13.71 16.92
N GLU A 354 -10.12 -13.69 18.03
CA GLU A 354 -11.30 -14.53 18.25
C GLU A 354 -12.46 -14.21 17.30
N HIS A 355 -12.51 -12.99 16.77
CA HIS A 355 -13.49 -12.57 15.77
C HIS A 355 -13.05 -12.86 14.32
N GLY A 356 -11.94 -13.56 14.11
CA GLY A 356 -11.37 -13.83 12.79
C GLY A 356 -12.37 -14.43 11.80
N ALA A 357 -13.22 -15.35 12.23
CA ALA A 357 -14.27 -15.94 11.39
C ALA A 357 -15.31 -14.91 10.94
N ALA A 358 -15.73 -14.02 11.83
CA ALA A 358 -16.69 -12.94 11.50
C ALA A 358 -16.10 -11.93 10.53
N ILE A 359 -14.80 -11.65 10.66
CA ILE A 359 -14.08 -10.74 9.75
C ILE A 359 -13.95 -11.36 8.36
N LEU A 360 -13.57 -12.62 8.28
CA LEU A 360 -13.52 -13.36 7.01
C LEU A 360 -14.88 -13.35 6.32
N GLU A 361 -15.95 -13.59 7.08
CA GLU A 361 -17.30 -13.55 6.53
C GLU A 361 -17.68 -12.13 6.07
N GLY A 362 -17.32 -11.10 6.83
CA GLY A 362 -17.48 -9.71 6.41
C GLY A 362 -16.72 -9.38 5.12
N MET A 363 -15.48 -9.82 5.00
CA MET A 363 -14.66 -9.65 3.79
C MET A 363 -15.24 -10.41 2.59
N ARG A 364 -15.83 -11.58 2.79
CA ARG A 364 -16.52 -12.36 1.74
C ARG A 364 -17.77 -11.67 1.19
N ARG A 365 -18.45 -10.89 2.02
CA ARG A 365 -19.62 -10.10 1.58
C ARG A 365 -19.24 -8.95 0.64
N PHE A 366 -17.99 -8.53 0.67
CA PHE A 366 -17.41 -7.53 -0.23
C PHE A 366 -16.22 -8.13 -0.99
N PRO A 367 -16.43 -9.16 -1.84
CA PRO A 367 -15.32 -9.86 -2.47
C PRO A 367 -14.63 -8.93 -3.46
N TRP A 368 -13.34 -8.73 -3.22
CA TRP A 368 -12.45 -8.11 -4.18
C TRP A 368 -11.56 -9.20 -4.74
N ASN A 369 -11.70 -9.49 -6.00
CA ASN A 369 -10.89 -10.56 -6.58
C ASN A 369 -9.39 -10.27 -6.39
N SER A 370 -8.99 -8.99 -6.48
CA SER A 370 -7.59 -8.58 -6.34
C SER A 370 -7.46 -7.09 -6.08
N VAL A 371 -6.23 -6.67 -5.79
CA VAL A 371 -5.84 -5.27 -5.60
C VAL A 371 -4.75 -4.92 -6.60
N ILE A 372 -4.92 -3.80 -7.30
CA ILE A 372 -3.85 -3.16 -8.07
C ILE A 372 -3.51 -1.84 -7.37
N THR A 373 -2.40 -1.81 -6.62
CA THR A 373 -1.89 -0.61 -5.98
C THR A 373 -0.79 0.02 -6.81
N ASN A 374 -1.02 1.24 -7.31
CA ASN A 374 -0.08 1.94 -8.16
C ASN A 374 0.37 3.23 -7.47
N VAL A 375 1.57 3.20 -6.92
CA VAL A 375 2.19 4.37 -6.27
C VAL A 375 2.52 5.47 -7.28
N GLY A 376 2.53 5.12 -8.57
CA GLY A 376 2.80 6.04 -9.67
C GLY A 376 4.29 6.31 -9.88
N ARG A 377 4.58 7.46 -10.49
CA ARG A 377 5.96 7.89 -10.71
C ARG A 377 6.58 8.32 -9.37
N LEU A 378 7.72 7.74 -9.09
CA LEU A 378 8.54 8.08 -7.93
C LEU A 378 9.49 9.22 -8.29
N PRO A 379 9.79 10.14 -7.35
CA PRO A 379 10.77 11.18 -7.58
C PRO A 379 12.14 10.55 -7.88
N ALA A 380 12.81 11.09 -8.89
CA ALA A 380 14.20 10.73 -9.14
C ALA A 380 15.06 11.32 -8.02
N LEU A 381 16.02 10.54 -7.53
CA LEU A 381 17.11 11.06 -6.72
C LEU A 381 18.24 11.49 -7.66
N GLU A 382 18.87 12.62 -7.34
CA GLU A 382 20.10 13.01 -8.02
C GLU A 382 21.16 11.91 -7.82
N PRO A 383 21.98 11.64 -8.85
CA PRO A 383 23.06 10.67 -8.72
C PRO A 383 23.95 11.02 -7.53
N GLY A 384 24.15 10.06 -6.65
CA GLY A 384 24.97 10.21 -5.46
C GLY A 384 26.46 10.18 -5.80
N ARG A 385 27.29 10.38 -4.77
CA ARG A 385 28.76 10.27 -4.87
C ARG A 385 29.22 8.83 -4.90
N ARG A 386 28.57 7.98 -4.10
CA ARG A 386 28.92 6.57 -3.86
C ARG A 386 27.76 5.63 -4.16
N LEU A 387 26.53 6.10 -3.92
CA LEU A 387 25.31 5.31 -4.11
C LEU A 387 24.49 5.88 -5.26
N THR A 388 24.07 5.01 -6.17
CA THR A 388 23.14 5.40 -7.25
C THR A 388 21.87 4.58 -7.14
N LEU A 389 20.72 5.24 -7.04
CA LEU A 389 19.43 4.56 -7.02
C LEU A 389 19.11 3.96 -8.39
N ARG A 390 19.05 2.62 -8.45
CA ARG A 390 18.65 1.88 -9.65
C ARG A 390 17.14 1.70 -9.71
N HIS A 391 16.57 1.31 -8.57
CA HIS A 391 15.16 0.98 -8.49
C HIS A 391 14.60 1.24 -7.09
N MET A 392 13.31 1.56 -7.06
CA MET A 392 12.48 1.62 -5.86
C MET A 392 11.21 0.82 -6.09
N GLY A 393 10.88 -0.09 -5.18
CA GLY A 393 9.73 -0.98 -5.30
C GLY A 393 8.95 -1.14 -4.01
N PHE A 394 7.79 -1.79 -4.16
CA PHE A 394 6.83 -2.00 -3.07
C PHE A 394 6.28 -3.42 -3.14
N LEU A 395 5.97 -3.99 -1.97
CA LEU A 395 5.28 -5.26 -1.85
C LEU A 395 4.19 -5.13 -0.80
N GLY A 396 2.99 -5.61 -1.14
CA GLY A 396 1.89 -5.80 -0.20
C GLY A 396 1.36 -7.22 -0.35
N ALA A 397 0.78 -7.78 0.69
CA ALA A 397 0.27 -9.14 0.65
C ALA A 397 -1.27 -9.16 0.60
N PRO A 398 -1.89 -10.16 -0.06
CA PRO A 398 -3.33 -10.26 -0.15
C PRO A 398 -3.96 -10.59 1.19
N THR A 399 -5.12 -9.99 1.46
CA THR A 399 -6.00 -10.43 2.54
C THR A 399 -6.71 -11.73 2.14
N PRO A 400 -7.33 -12.48 3.08
CA PRO A 400 -8.02 -13.72 2.75
C PRO A 400 -9.13 -13.61 1.70
N SER A 401 -9.65 -12.41 1.47
CA SER A 401 -10.68 -12.13 0.45
C SER A 401 -10.12 -11.78 -0.93
N GLN A 402 -8.81 -11.85 -1.12
CA GLN A 402 -8.10 -11.45 -2.32
C GLN A 402 -7.25 -12.59 -2.86
N ALA A 403 -7.22 -12.76 -4.18
CA ALA A 403 -6.33 -13.73 -4.81
C ALA A 403 -4.88 -13.24 -4.82
N LEU A 404 -4.69 -11.97 -5.11
CA LEU A 404 -3.37 -11.36 -5.19
C LEU A 404 -3.40 -9.83 -4.99
N VAL A 405 -2.23 -9.28 -4.73
CA VAL A 405 -1.95 -7.83 -4.73
C VAL A 405 -0.83 -7.54 -5.72
N MET A 406 -1.09 -6.66 -6.68
CA MET A 406 -0.08 -6.08 -7.56
C MET A 406 0.36 -4.74 -7.01
N SER A 407 1.63 -4.60 -6.65
CA SER A 407 2.24 -3.36 -6.18
C SER A 407 3.13 -2.78 -7.28
N ILE A 408 2.80 -1.57 -7.74
CA ILE A 408 3.39 -0.95 -8.91
C ILE A 408 4.10 0.35 -8.52
N GLY A 409 5.36 0.47 -8.93
CA GLY A 409 6.14 1.69 -8.87
C GLY A 409 6.79 1.99 -10.22
N THR A 410 6.98 3.28 -10.52
CA THR A 410 7.69 3.70 -11.73
C THR A 410 8.90 4.53 -11.33
N TYR A 411 10.09 3.94 -11.46
CA TYR A 411 11.39 4.60 -11.32
C TYR A 411 12.26 4.20 -12.51
N GLY A 412 12.44 5.12 -13.45
CA GLY A 412 13.05 4.80 -14.75
C GLY A 412 12.14 3.93 -15.62
N GLY A 413 11.88 2.69 -15.23
CA GLY A 413 10.91 1.74 -15.79
C GLY A 413 9.77 1.47 -14.84
N LEU A 414 8.74 0.75 -15.31
CA LEU A 414 7.63 0.31 -14.49
C LEU A 414 7.92 -1.10 -13.97
N ARG A 415 7.83 -1.30 -12.66
CA ARG A 415 8.00 -2.60 -12.04
C ARG A 415 6.73 -2.98 -11.26
N ILE A 416 6.31 -4.22 -11.44
CA ILE A 416 5.13 -4.80 -10.82
C ILE A 416 5.57 -5.98 -9.96
N HIS A 417 5.37 -5.87 -8.66
CA HIS A 417 5.48 -6.99 -7.75
C HIS A 417 4.10 -7.56 -7.47
N THR A 418 3.89 -8.81 -7.80
CA THR A 418 2.66 -9.51 -7.50
C THR A 418 2.90 -10.49 -6.37
N VAL A 419 2.21 -10.30 -5.26
CA VAL A 419 2.16 -11.26 -4.15
C VAL A 419 0.80 -11.94 -4.19
N TYR A 420 0.81 -13.28 -4.15
CA TYR A 420 -0.39 -14.11 -4.17
C TYR A 420 -0.34 -15.16 -3.08
N ASP A 421 -1.49 -15.65 -2.67
CA ASP A 421 -1.57 -16.73 -1.69
C ASP A 421 -1.58 -18.08 -2.41
N ARG A 422 -0.54 -18.89 -2.19
CA ARG A 422 -0.39 -20.23 -2.79
C ARG A 422 -1.49 -21.21 -2.38
N GLN A 423 -2.05 -21.03 -1.17
CA GLN A 423 -3.15 -21.88 -0.70
C GLN A 423 -4.47 -21.56 -1.43
N ASN A 424 -4.64 -20.29 -1.85
CA ASN A 424 -5.85 -19.84 -2.53
C ASN A 424 -5.76 -20.02 -4.06
N LEU A 425 -4.65 -19.60 -4.66
CA LEU A 425 -4.51 -19.59 -6.11
C LEU A 425 -3.71 -20.79 -6.66
N GLY A 426 -2.81 -21.37 -5.86
CA GLY A 426 -1.87 -22.39 -6.33
C GLY A 426 -0.80 -21.83 -7.28
N GLN A 427 0.42 -22.32 -7.19
CA GLN A 427 1.53 -21.78 -7.99
C GLN A 427 1.33 -21.94 -9.50
N PRO A 428 0.95 -23.10 -10.06
CA PRO A 428 0.79 -23.25 -11.51
C PRO A 428 -0.29 -22.32 -12.09
N ARG A 429 -1.39 -22.12 -11.35
CA ARG A 429 -2.48 -21.24 -11.77
C ARG A 429 -2.10 -19.77 -11.67
N ALA A 430 -1.32 -19.38 -10.64
CA ALA A 430 -0.77 -18.04 -10.54
C ALA A 430 0.18 -17.74 -11.70
N GLU A 431 1.08 -18.66 -12.04
CA GLU A 431 1.99 -18.52 -13.17
C GLU A 431 1.24 -18.39 -14.51
N SER A 432 0.22 -19.21 -14.75
CA SER A 432 -0.63 -19.11 -15.95
C SER A 432 -1.36 -17.76 -16.02
N LEU A 433 -1.99 -17.34 -14.92
CA LEU A 433 -2.69 -16.05 -14.84
C LEU A 433 -1.76 -14.87 -15.10
N LEU A 434 -0.59 -14.86 -14.45
CA LEU A 434 0.36 -13.77 -14.57
C LEU A 434 1.08 -13.76 -15.92
N GLY A 435 1.34 -14.92 -16.53
CA GLY A 435 1.82 -15.02 -17.91
C GLY A 435 0.83 -14.40 -18.90
N ARG A 436 -0.47 -14.73 -18.78
CA ARG A 436 -1.53 -14.11 -19.62
C ARG A 436 -1.67 -12.60 -19.38
N PHE A 437 -1.51 -12.15 -18.13
CA PHE A 437 -1.49 -10.73 -17.79
C PHE A 437 -0.35 -10.02 -18.52
N GLU A 438 0.86 -10.57 -18.46
CA GLU A 438 2.05 -10.03 -19.13
C GLU A 438 1.89 -10.00 -20.65
N GLU A 439 1.44 -11.09 -21.26
CA GLU A 439 1.18 -11.17 -22.70
C GLU A 439 0.22 -10.07 -23.17
N ARG A 440 -0.91 -9.89 -22.45
CA ARG A 440 -1.92 -8.87 -22.77
C ARG A 440 -1.36 -7.44 -22.61
N LEU A 441 -0.58 -7.22 -21.57
CA LEU A 441 0.03 -5.90 -21.32
C LEU A 441 1.07 -5.56 -22.39
N ARG A 442 1.93 -6.53 -22.78
CA ARG A 442 2.92 -6.35 -23.84
C ARG A 442 2.26 -6.14 -25.21
N ALA A 443 1.24 -6.93 -25.54
CA ALA A 443 0.49 -6.73 -26.78
C ALA A 443 -0.14 -5.34 -26.87
N ALA A 444 -0.61 -4.79 -25.74
CA ALA A 444 -1.17 -3.44 -25.69
C ALA A 444 -0.13 -2.32 -25.84
N ILE A 445 1.17 -2.59 -25.62
CA ILE A 445 2.25 -1.63 -25.86
C ILE A 445 2.51 -1.48 -27.35
N ASP A 446 2.34 -2.55 -28.12
CA ASP A 446 2.71 -2.63 -29.55
C ASP A 446 1.58 -2.11 -30.47
N THR A 447 0.41 -1.76 -29.94
CA THR A 447 -0.74 -1.19 -30.69
C THR A 447 -0.76 0.33 -30.64
#